data_e89c80cfc6b0aa52db3488c0accd59cc
#
_entry.id   e89c80cfc6b0aa52db3488c0accd59cc
#
_cell.length_a   1.000
_cell.length_b   1.000
_cell.length_c   1.000
_cell.angle_alpha   90.00
_cell.angle_beta   90.00
_cell.angle_gamma   90.00
#
_symmetry.space_group_name_H-M   'P 1'
#
loop_
_entity.id
_entity.type
_entity.pdbx_description
1 polymer ?
#
loop_
_entity_poly.entity_id
_entity_poly.type
_entity_poly.pdbx_seq_one_letter_code
_entity_poly.pdbx_strand_id
1 'polypeptide(L)' 'MTYKIHLENFEGPLDLLLYFIRRDELDIYDIPIAKITKDFIGVVEEWKRLNLLIAGDFIVMASTLMLSLIHI' A
#
# COMPACT_ATOMS: atom_id res chain seq x y z
N MET A 1 17.08 1.40 7.18
CA MET A 1 16.09 2.42 7.52
C MET A 1 14.78 1.78 7.89
N THR A 2 14.26 2.13 9.03
CA THR A 2 13.05 1.51 9.52
C THR A 2 11.84 2.25 9.00
N TYR A 3 10.93 1.54 8.38
CA TYR A 3 9.63 2.10 8.03
C TYR A 3 8.86 2.33 9.31
N LYS A 4 8.52 3.59 9.58
CA LYS A 4 7.70 3.92 10.74
C LYS A 4 6.24 3.98 10.35
N ILE A 5 5.83 3.08 9.49
CA ILE A 5 4.45 2.98 9.04
C ILE A 5 3.81 1.85 9.86
N HIS A 6 2.92 2.25 10.74
CA HIS A 6 2.29 1.31 11.68
C HIS A 6 0.90 0.92 11.19
N LEU A 7 0.67 -0.39 11.13
CA LEU A 7 -0.61 -0.94 10.68
C LEU A 7 -1.80 -0.34 11.41
N GLU A 8 -1.67 -0.14 12.73
CA GLU A 8 -2.76 0.36 13.55
C GLU A 8 -3.14 1.81 13.26
N ASN A 9 -2.31 2.52 12.51
CA ASN A 9 -2.60 3.90 12.14
C ASN A 9 -3.53 4.01 10.93
N PHE A 10 -3.88 2.89 10.32
CA PHE A 10 -4.69 2.89 9.11
C PHE A 10 -5.99 2.14 9.33
N GLU A 11 -7.10 2.74 8.88
CA GLU A 11 -8.40 2.11 8.99
C GLU A 11 -8.61 1.04 7.92
N GLY A 12 -7.86 1.14 6.82
CA GLY A 12 -7.95 0.19 5.74
C GLY A 12 -6.96 0.49 4.64
N PRO A 13 -6.97 -0.31 3.56
CA PRO A 13 -5.98 -0.15 2.50
C PRO A 13 -6.08 1.17 1.74
N LEU A 14 -7.28 1.73 1.60
CA LEU A 14 -7.42 3.03 0.94
C LEU A 14 -6.74 4.13 1.75
N ASP A 15 -6.80 4.02 3.07
CA ASP A 15 -6.14 4.97 3.95
C ASP A 15 -4.62 4.92 3.77
N LEU A 16 -4.08 3.72 3.61
CA LEU A 16 -2.65 3.56 3.34
C LEU A 16 -2.27 4.14 1.99
N LEU A 17 -3.10 3.93 0.97
CA LEU A 17 -2.85 4.52 -0.35
C LEU A 17 -2.86 6.04 -0.30
N LEU A 18 -3.81 6.62 0.44
CA LEU A 18 -3.85 8.06 0.63
C LEU A 18 -2.60 8.57 1.33
N TYR A 19 -2.08 7.80 2.27
CA TYR A 19 -0.84 8.15 2.94
C TYR A 19 0.30 8.32 1.93
N PHE A 20 0.45 7.37 1.01
CA PHE A 20 1.50 7.46 -0.01
C PHE A 20 1.29 8.65 -0.94
N ILE A 21 0.05 8.90 -1.35
CA ILE A 21 -0.27 10.01 -2.23
C ILE A 21 0.12 11.33 -1.57
N ARG A 22 -0.19 11.49 -0.30
CA ARG A 22 0.13 12.71 0.45
C ARG A 22 1.62 12.84 0.71
N ARG A 23 2.26 11.74 1.11
CA ARG A 23 3.68 11.74 1.42
C ARG A 23 4.52 12.19 0.23
N ASP A 24 4.18 11.69 -0.95
CA ASP A 24 4.94 11.95 -2.16
C ASP A 24 4.37 13.10 -2.98
N GLU A 25 3.35 13.77 -2.47
CA GLU A 25 2.69 14.92 -3.11
C GLU A 25 2.29 14.60 -4.55
N LEU A 26 1.70 13.42 -4.73
CA LEU A 26 1.33 12.95 -6.05
C LEU A 26 0.08 13.65 -6.58
N ASP A 27 0.04 13.82 -7.91
CA ASP A 27 -1.13 14.38 -8.58
C ASP A 27 -2.20 13.30 -8.62
N ILE A 28 -3.36 13.58 -8.02
CA ILE A 28 -4.44 12.61 -7.93
C ILE A 28 -5.00 12.25 -9.31
N TYR A 29 -4.76 13.10 -10.32
CA TYR A 29 -5.20 12.84 -11.69
C TYR A 29 -4.17 12.10 -12.52
N ASP A 30 -3.00 11.85 -11.97
CA ASP A 30 -1.92 11.17 -12.68
C ASP A 30 -1.11 10.37 -11.68
N ILE A 31 -1.74 9.35 -11.12
CA ILE A 31 -1.11 8.54 -10.08
C ILE A 31 -0.22 7.48 -10.73
N PRO A 32 1.07 7.42 -10.37
CA PRO A 32 1.96 6.38 -10.88
C PRO A 32 1.65 5.04 -10.20
N ILE A 33 0.76 4.27 -10.81
CA ILE A 33 0.25 3.03 -10.23
C ILE A 33 1.37 2.04 -9.91
N ALA A 34 2.39 1.94 -10.78
CA ALA A 34 3.49 1.01 -10.53
C ALA A 34 4.23 1.35 -9.23
N LYS A 35 4.49 2.64 -9.02
CA LYS A 35 5.18 3.09 -7.81
C LYS A 35 4.32 2.86 -6.57
N ILE A 36 3.04 3.21 -6.65
CA ILE A 36 2.12 3.06 -5.53
C ILE A 36 1.95 1.58 -5.18
N THR A 37 1.84 0.72 -6.19
CA THR A 37 1.75 -0.72 -5.98
C THR A 37 2.99 -1.24 -5.26
N LYS A 38 4.16 -0.84 -5.73
CA LYS A 38 5.42 -1.27 -5.13
C LYS A 38 5.49 -0.85 -3.66
N ASP A 39 5.14 0.39 -3.38
CA ASP A 39 5.19 0.91 -2.01
C ASP A 39 4.18 0.18 -1.12
N PHE A 40 2.97 -0.03 -1.62
CA PHE A 40 1.92 -0.72 -0.87
C PHE A 40 2.35 -2.15 -0.53
N ILE A 41 2.82 -2.88 -1.53
CA ILE A 41 3.25 -4.26 -1.34
C ILE A 41 4.44 -4.32 -0.38
N GLY A 42 5.37 -3.38 -0.50
CA GLY A 42 6.52 -3.31 0.38
C GLY A 42 6.13 -3.16 1.84
N VAL A 43 5.16 -2.31 2.12
CA VAL A 43 4.69 -2.09 3.49
C VAL A 43 3.97 -3.34 4.01
N VAL A 44 3.10 -3.95 3.20
CA VAL A 44 2.38 -5.15 3.60
C VAL A 44 3.36 -6.30 3.86
N GLU A 45 4.37 -6.45 3.01
CA GLU A 45 5.39 -7.48 3.21
C GLU A 45 6.17 -7.25 4.50
N GLU A 46 6.47 -6.00 4.82
CA GLU A 46 7.16 -5.67 6.06
C GLU A 46 6.30 -6.02 7.27
N TRP A 47 5.01 -5.72 7.21
CA TRP A 47 4.10 -6.09 8.29
C TRP A 47 4.02 -7.60 8.46
N LYS A 48 4.00 -8.35 7.35
CA LYS A 48 4.01 -9.82 7.40
C LYS A 48 5.30 -10.32 8.02
N ARG A 49 6.42 -9.73 7.66
CA ARG A 49 7.72 -10.11 8.21
C ARG A 49 7.77 -9.90 9.72
N LEU A 50 7.08 -8.88 10.21
CA LEU A 50 6.99 -8.59 11.64
C LEU A 50 5.92 -9.43 12.35
N ASN A 51 5.26 -10.33 11.64
CA ASN A 51 4.20 -11.20 12.17
C ASN A 51 2.99 -10.43 12.68
N LEU A 52 2.70 -9.28 12.08
CA LEU A 52 1.52 -8.52 12.43
C LEU A 52 0.28 -9.18 11.82
N LEU A 53 -0.82 -9.10 12.53
CA LEU A 53 -2.09 -9.60 12.03
C LEU A 53 -2.66 -8.56 11.06
N ILE A 54 -2.68 -8.91 9.78
CA ILE A 54 -3.09 -8.00 8.71
C ILE A 54 -4.52 -8.33 8.32
N ALA A 55 -5.39 -7.32 8.32
CA ALA A 55 -6.77 -7.50 7.87
C ALA A 55 -6.80 -7.92 6.39
N GLY A 56 -7.75 -8.81 6.06
CA GLY A 56 -7.82 -9.39 4.73
C GLY A 56 -7.99 -8.38 3.61
N ASP A 57 -8.60 -7.23 3.89
CA ASP A 57 -8.81 -6.22 2.87
C ASP A 57 -7.49 -5.61 2.37
N PHE A 58 -6.46 -5.56 3.20
CA PHE A 58 -5.12 -5.15 2.75
C PHE A 58 -4.56 -6.14 1.73
N ILE A 59 -4.78 -7.44 1.97
CA ILE A 59 -4.30 -8.48 1.06
C ILE A 59 -5.08 -8.43 -0.25
N VAL A 60 -6.39 -8.22 -0.19
CA VAL A 60 -7.21 -8.09 -1.39
C VAL A 60 -6.76 -6.89 -2.22
N MET A 61 -6.51 -5.76 -1.57
CA MET A 61 -6.05 -4.58 -2.29
C MET A 61 -4.68 -4.79 -2.92
N ALA A 62 -3.78 -5.48 -2.24
CA ALA A 62 -2.46 -5.80 -2.81
C ALA A 62 -2.63 -6.60 -4.10
N SER A 63 -3.49 -7.61 -4.07
CA SER A 63 -3.78 -8.43 -5.26
C SER A 63 -4.39 -7.60 -6.38
N THR A 64 -5.33 -6.71 -6.03
CA THR A 64 -5.99 -5.84 -7.00
C THR A 64 -4.97 -4.94 -7.69
N LEU A 65 -4.06 -4.34 -6.91
CA LEU A 65 -3.04 -3.46 -7.48
C LEU A 65 -2.09 -4.22 -8.39
N MET A 66 -1.70 -5.44 -7.99
CA MET A 66 -0.84 -6.26 -8.83
C MET A 66 -1.51 -6.62 -10.14
N LEU A 67 -2.79 -6.96 -10.10
CA LEU A 67 -3.55 -7.28 -11.31
C LEU A 67 -3.68 -6.08 -12.23
N SER A 68 -3.78 -4.88 -11.66
CA SER A 68 -3.83 -3.65 -12.45
C SER A 68 -2.56 -3.46 -13.28
N LEU A 69 -1.41 -3.89 -12.76
CA LEU A 69 -0.14 -3.78 -13.49
C LEU A 69 -0.04 -4.82 -14.60
N ILE A 70 -0.62 -5.99 -14.40
CA ILE A 70 -0.56 -7.08 -15.37
C ILE A 70 -1.58 -6.88 -16.48
N HIS A 71 -2.71 -6.29 -16.13
CA HIS A 71 -3.83 -6.12 -17.05
C HIS A 71 -3.63 -4.88 -17.92
N ILE A 72 -2.85 -5.02 -18.95
CA ILE A 72 -2.57 -3.93 -19.89
C ILE A 72 -3.18 -4.25 -21.24
#